data_4c7497720835ec284048f42b2e280012
#
_entry.id   4c7497720835ec284048f42b2e280012
#
_cell.length_a   1.000
_cell.length_b   1.000
_cell.length_c   1.000
_cell.angle_alpha   90.00
_cell.angle_beta   90.00
_cell.angle_gamma   90.00
#
_symmetry.space_group_name_H-M   'P 1'
#
loop_
_entity.id
_entity.type
_entity.pdbx_description
1 polymer ?
#
loop_
_entity_poly.entity_id
_entity_poly.type
_entity_poly.pdbx_seq_one_letter_code
_entity_poly.pdbx_strand_id
1 'polypeptide(L)'
;MRVLLIEDDSATAQSIELMLQSEGFNVYTTDLGEEGVDLGKLYDYDIILLDLNLPDMSGYEVLKTLRVSKVQTPILILSGLAGIEDKV
;
A
#
# COMPACT_ATOMS: atom_id res chain seq x y z
N MET A 1 -0.55 -13.43 8.66
CA MET A 1 -1.19 -12.19 8.19
C MET A 1 -0.66 -11.86 6.80
N ARG A 2 -1.56 -11.50 5.91
CA ARG A 2 -1.22 -11.15 4.53
C ARG A 2 -1.31 -9.64 4.36
N VAL A 3 -0.23 -9.06 3.86
CA VAL A 3 -0.11 -7.61 3.70
C VAL A 3 0.11 -7.28 2.24
N LEU A 4 -0.67 -6.33 1.72
CA LEU A 4 -0.41 -5.78 0.39
C LEU A 4 0.29 -4.44 0.57
N LEU A 5 1.46 -4.31 -0.02
CA LEU A 5 2.24 -3.07 0.06
C LEU A 5 2.28 -2.43 -1.32
N ILE A 6 1.76 -1.22 -1.41
CA ILE A 6 1.72 -0.44 -2.66
C ILE A 6 2.68 0.73 -2.48
N GLU A 7 3.88 0.59 -3.02
CA GLU A 7 4.97 1.53 -2.79
C GLU A 7 5.92 1.50 -3.97
N ASP A 8 6.21 2.64 -4.58
CA ASP A 8 7.05 2.69 -5.76
C ASP A 8 8.54 2.89 -5.46
N ASP A 9 8.90 3.34 -4.30
CA ASP A 9 10.30 3.47 -3.94
C ASP A 9 10.84 2.10 -3.51
N SER A 10 11.72 1.53 -4.33
CA SER A 10 12.15 0.16 -4.10
C SER A 10 12.91 -0.02 -2.79
N ALA A 11 13.70 0.98 -2.39
CA ALA A 11 14.43 0.89 -1.12
C ALA A 11 13.49 0.89 0.07
N THR A 12 12.48 1.77 0.03
CA THR A 12 11.48 1.83 1.09
C THR A 12 10.66 0.55 1.14
N ALA A 13 10.23 0.06 -0.03
CA ALA A 13 9.45 -1.16 -0.09
C ALA A 13 10.23 -2.34 0.47
N GLN A 14 11.50 -2.45 0.10
CA GLN A 14 12.34 -3.55 0.56
C GLN A 14 12.53 -3.51 2.07
N SER A 15 12.74 -2.33 2.63
CA SER A 15 12.89 -2.18 4.07
C SER A 15 11.63 -2.61 4.81
N ILE A 16 10.47 -2.21 4.30
CA ILE A 16 9.20 -2.57 4.91
C ILE A 16 8.97 -4.07 4.79
N GLU A 17 9.25 -4.63 3.61
CA GLU A 17 9.10 -6.07 3.40
C GLU A 17 9.92 -6.88 4.40
N LEU A 18 11.19 -6.52 4.54
CA LEU A 18 12.08 -7.25 5.42
C LEU A 18 11.62 -7.17 6.86
N MET A 19 11.19 -5.98 7.28
CA MET A 19 10.72 -5.79 8.64
C MET A 19 9.48 -6.64 8.92
N LEU A 20 8.51 -6.60 8.01
CA LEU A 20 7.27 -7.35 8.20
C LEU A 20 7.49 -8.85 8.10
N GLN A 21 8.33 -9.27 7.17
CA GLN A 21 8.64 -10.70 7.03
C GLN A 21 9.33 -11.24 8.26
N SER A 22 10.16 -10.43 8.90
CA SER A 22 10.82 -10.87 10.14
C SER A 22 9.81 -11.10 11.26
N GLU A 23 8.62 -10.50 11.16
CA GLU A 23 7.54 -10.71 12.12
C GLU A 23 6.57 -11.81 11.69
N GLY A 24 6.90 -12.51 10.62
CA GLY A 24 6.07 -13.62 10.17
C GLY A 24 4.95 -13.26 9.22
N PHE A 25 4.92 -12.04 8.72
CA PHE A 25 3.88 -11.61 7.79
C PHE A 25 4.25 -12.00 6.36
N ASN A 26 3.23 -12.30 5.57
CA ASN A 26 3.40 -12.53 4.13
C ASN A 26 3.11 -11.23 3.41
N VAL A 27 4.13 -10.68 2.74
CA VAL A 27 4.03 -9.37 2.11
C VAL A 27 4.05 -9.52 0.61
N TYR A 28 3.10 -8.86 -0.05
CA TYR A 28 3.00 -8.81 -1.50
C TYR A 28 3.14 -7.35 -1.90
N THR A 29 4.09 -7.04 -2.76
CA THR A 29 4.44 -5.66 -3.08
C THR A 29 4.16 -5.36 -4.54
N THR A 30 3.62 -4.18 -4.80
CA THR A 30 3.53 -3.65 -6.16
C THR A 30 3.94 -2.19 -6.15
N ASP A 31 4.44 -1.72 -7.28
CA ASP A 31 4.85 -0.32 -7.42
C ASP A 31 3.84 0.51 -8.19
N LEU A 32 2.73 -0.07 -8.60
CA LEU A 32 1.71 0.63 -9.37
C LEU A 32 0.38 0.64 -8.64
N GLY A 33 -0.27 1.80 -8.67
CA GLY A 33 -1.59 1.94 -8.03
C GLY A 33 -2.64 1.07 -8.72
N GLU A 34 -2.60 1.00 -10.04
CA GLU A 34 -3.57 0.19 -10.77
C GLU A 34 -3.46 -1.28 -10.41
N GLU A 35 -2.23 -1.78 -10.36
CA GLU A 35 -2.02 -3.16 -9.95
C GLU A 35 -2.43 -3.38 -8.51
N GLY A 36 -2.17 -2.41 -7.66
CA GLY A 36 -2.60 -2.48 -6.26
C GLY A 36 -4.10 -2.58 -6.12
N VAL A 37 -4.84 -1.83 -6.93
CA VAL A 37 -6.30 -1.93 -6.94
C VAL A 37 -6.73 -3.34 -7.36
N ASP A 38 -6.15 -3.85 -8.44
CA ASP A 38 -6.51 -5.17 -8.92
C ASP A 38 -6.23 -6.24 -7.87
N LEU A 39 -5.06 -6.19 -7.26
CA LEU A 39 -4.70 -7.18 -6.24
C LEU A 39 -5.60 -7.07 -5.02
N GLY A 40 -5.90 -5.84 -4.60
CA GLY A 40 -6.77 -5.63 -3.45
C GLY A 40 -8.18 -6.13 -3.66
N LYS A 41 -8.64 -6.13 -4.91
CA LYS A 41 -9.97 -6.64 -5.24
C LYS A 41 -9.98 -8.16 -5.40
N LEU A 42 -8.88 -8.74 -5.87
CA LEU A 42 -8.84 -10.16 -6.18
C LEU A 42 -8.51 -11.04 -4.98
N TYR A 43 -7.75 -10.55 -4.05
CA TYR A 43 -7.26 -11.37 -2.94
C TYR A 43 -7.64 -10.76 -1.61
N ASP A 44 -7.71 -11.62 -0.58
CA ASP A 44 -8.02 -11.17 0.77
C ASP A 44 -6.74 -10.85 1.50
N TYR A 45 -6.53 -9.58 1.77
CA TYR A 45 -5.42 -9.13 2.59
C TYR A 45 -5.95 -8.71 3.96
N ASP A 46 -5.09 -8.82 4.96
CA ASP A 46 -5.46 -8.37 6.30
C ASP A 46 -5.26 -6.88 6.45
N ILE A 47 -4.32 -6.33 5.70
CA ILE A 47 -4.09 -4.88 5.69
C ILE A 47 -3.43 -4.50 4.37
N ILE A 48 -3.70 -3.28 3.94
CA ILE A 48 -3.05 -2.70 2.76
C ILE A 48 -2.25 -1.49 3.23
N LEU A 49 -0.97 -1.46 2.89
CA LEU A 49 -0.10 -0.32 3.14
C LEU A 49 0.04 0.43 1.83
N LEU A 50 -0.30 1.71 1.83
CA LEU A 50 -0.49 2.47 0.60
C LEU A 50 0.29 3.77 0.63
N ASP A 51 1.19 3.92 -0.32
CA ASP A 51 1.91 5.18 -0.53
C ASP A 51 1.00 6.14 -1.30
N LEU A 52 1.07 7.41 -0.96
CA LEU A 52 0.27 8.44 -1.62
C LEU A 52 0.82 8.82 -2.98
N ASN A 53 2.13 8.73 -3.17
CA ASN A 53 2.77 9.17 -4.39
C ASN A 53 3.21 8.00 -5.24
N LEU A 54 2.31 7.57 -6.13
CA LEU A 54 2.58 6.47 -7.04
C LEU A 54 2.76 7.03 -8.44
N PRO A 55 3.47 6.32 -9.33
CA PRO A 55 3.76 6.86 -10.66
C PRO A 55 2.54 6.95 -11.57
N ASP A 56 1.57 6.06 -11.39
CA ASP A 56 0.44 5.98 -12.31
C ASP A 56 -0.83 6.64 -11.79
N MET A 57 -0.96 6.80 -10.49
CA MET A 57 -2.13 7.45 -9.91
C MET A 57 -1.83 7.81 -8.46
N SER A 58 -2.62 8.68 -7.87
CA SER A 58 -2.39 9.02 -6.47
C SER A 58 -2.91 7.92 -5.56
N GLY A 59 -2.31 7.82 -4.37
CA GLY A 59 -2.79 6.85 -3.40
C GLY A 59 -4.24 7.12 -2.98
N TYR A 60 -4.67 8.37 -3.00
CA TYR A 60 -6.06 8.68 -2.69
C TYR A 60 -7.00 8.07 -3.71
N GLU A 61 -6.59 8.03 -4.97
CA GLU A 61 -7.40 7.38 -5.99
C GLU A 61 -7.48 5.89 -5.80
N VAL A 62 -6.36 5.28 -5.38
CA VAL A 62 -6.34 3.86 -5.05
C VAL A 62 -7.33 3.59 -3.92
N LEU A 63 -7.25 4.37 -2.85
CA LEU A 63 -8.13 4.23 -1.71
C LEU A 63 -9.59 4.34 -2.13
N LYS A 64 -9.91 5.38 -2.88
CA LYS A 64 -11.28 5.63 -3.32
C LYS A 64 -11.79 4.47 -4.17
N THR A 65 -10.98 4.01 -5.12
CA THR A 65 -11.38 2.93 -6.02
C THR A 65 -11.65 1.65 -5.26
N LEU A 66 -10.80 1.34 -4.29
CA LEU A 66 -11.01 0.15 -3.47
C LEU A 66 -12.30 0.25 -2.67
N ARG A 67 -12.58 1.41 -2.08
CA ARG A 67 -13.80 1.59 -1.30
C ARG A 67 -15.05 1.55 -2.17
N VAL A 68 -15.01 2.15 -3.35
CA VAL A 68 -16.11 2.08 -4.30
C VAL A 68 -16.37 0.63 -4.72
N SER A 69 -15.31 -0.16 -4.83
CA SER A 69 -15.42 -1.59 -5.17
C SER A 69 -15.80 -2.44 -3.97
N LYS A 70 -16.08 -1.81 -2.83
CA LYS A 70 -16.56 -2.47 -1.61
C LYS A 70 -15.51 -3.34 -0.95
N VAL A 71 -14.25 -3.05 -1.19
CA VAL A 71 -13.16 -3.67 -0.46
C VAL A 71 -13.08 -3.00 0.90
N GLN A 72 -13.18 -3.77 1.96
CA GLN A 72 -13.22 -3.24 3.33
C GLN A 72 -11.94 -3.49 4.11
N THR A 73 -10.94 -4.03 3.47
CA THR A 73 -9.64 -4.25 4.09
C THR A 73 -9.12 -2.95 4.70
N PRO A 74 -8.61 -2.96 5.92
CA PRO A 74 -7.99 -1.77 6.49
C PRO A 74 -6.86 -1.27 5.61
N ILE A 75 -6.80 0.04 5.41
CA ILE A 75 -5.77 0.66 4.59
C ILE A 75 -5.02 1.67 5.45
N LEU A 76 -3.71 1.47 5.57
CA LEU A 76 -2.85 2.39 6.28
C LEU A 76 -2.08 3.21 5.26
N ILE A 77 -2.21 4.52 5.35
CA ILE A 77 -1.56 5.43 4.42
C ILE A 77 -0.12 5.65 4.87
N LEU A 78 0.80 5.43 3.96
CA LEU A 78 2.20 5.72 4.17
C LEU A 78 2.49 7.04 3.48
N SER A 79 2.35 8.15 4.20
CA SER A 79 2.71 9.42 3.59
C SER A 79 4.22 9.48 3.54
N GLY A 80 4.75 10.08 2.50
CA GLY A 80 6.18 10.26 2.41
C GLY A 80 6.68 11.03 3.60
N LEU A 81 7.93 10.80 3.96
CA LEU A 81 8.49 11.45 5.12
C LEU A 81 8.40 12.95 5.03
N ALA A 82 8.68 13.48 3.87
CA ALA A 82 8.59 14.92 3.67
C ALA A 82 7.16 15.40 3.87
N GLY A 83 6.21 14.63 3.40
CA GLY A 83 4.82 15.01 3.55
C GLY A 83 4.39 15.04 5.00
N ILE A 84 4.88 14.12 5.77
CA ILE A 84 4.51 14.03 7.17
C ILE A 84 4.97 15.24 7.93
N GLU A 85 6.23 15.55 7.84
CA GLU A 85 6.76 16.64 8.63
C GLU A 85 6.24 17.96 8.16
N ASP A 86 5.95 18.10 6.91
CA ASP A 86 5.53 19.37 6.38
C ASP A 86 4.14 19.74 6.79
N LYS A 87 3.32 18.76 6.99
CA LYS A 87 1.90 19.04 7.12
C LYS A 87 1.47 19.26 8.54
N VAL A 88 2.33 19.02 9.42
CA VAL A 88 1.97 19.18 10.82
C VAL A 88 2.08 20.62 11.27
#